data_16ca2a3d55e044bdc6f33924864d7c01
#
_entry.id   16ca2a3d55e044bdc6f33924864d7c01
#
_cell.length_a   1.000
_cell.length_b   1.000
_cell.length_c   1.000
_cell.angle_alpha   90.00
_cell.angle_beta   90.00
_cell.angle_gamma   90.00
#
_symmetry.space_group_name_H-M   'P 1'
#
loop_
_entity.id
_entity.type
_entity.pdbx_description
1 polymer ?
#
loop_
_entity_poly.entity_id
_entity_poly.type
_entity_poly.pdbx_seq_one_letter_code
_entity_poly.pdbx_strand_id
1 'polypeptide(L)'
;MHQLPKHHFLTEVGRKDRNAYFIEKGCSRTYLLIDGKEVTNWFSLEGDFTFSSNSLYHQTPGFEYVELLEESVIYSIPIPALNRLYETNIEIANWGRVIHQEVLLRMQTLRIERLSLTAKERYERFITGNPGLINRVNLGFIASYLGMTQQHLSALRADIRF
;
A
#
# COMPACT_ATOMS: atom_id res chain seq x y z
N MET A 1 12.05 14.02 -8.60
CA MET A 1 10.67 14.40 -8.19
C MET A 1 9.81 14.39 -9.43
N HIS A 2 8.63 13.77 -9.34
CA HIS A 2 7.67 13.64 -10.46
C HIS A 2 6.29 14.01 -9.96
N GLN A 3 5.57 14.82 -10.71
CA GLN A 3 4.14 15.03 -10.53
C GLN A 3 3.42 14.11 -11.50
N LEU A 4 2.62 13.19 -10.98
CA LEU A 4 2.01 12.10 -11.73
C LEU A 4 0.49 12.14 -11.56
N PRO A 5 -0.28 11.87 -12.62
CA PRO A 5 -1.73 11.90 -12.56
C PRO A 5 -2.31 10.71 -11.80
N LYS A 6 -3.55 10.85 -11.39
CA LYS A 6 -4.37 9.73 -10.93
C LYS A 6 -4.38 8.60 -11.96
N HIS A 7 -4.43 7.36 -11.48
CA HIS A 7 -4.39 6.12 -12.27
C HIS A 7 -3.04 5.84 -12.97
N HIS A 8 -1.99 6.58 -12.62
CA HIS A 8 -0.64 6.22 -13.05
C HIS A 8 -0.15 4.99 -12.29
N PHE A 9 0.40 4.00 -13.01
CA PHE A 9 1.00 2.82 -12.42
C PHE A 9 2.48 3.08 -12.13
N LEU A 10 2.85 2.95 -10.85
CA LEU A 10 4.26 2.94 -10.42
C LEU A 10 4.88 1.56 -10.65
N THR A 11 4.05 0.51 -10.53
CA THR A 11 4.43 -0.90 -10.66
C THR A 11 3.35 -1.65 -11.42
N GLU A 12 3.76 -2.53 -12.34
CA GLU A 12 2.85 -3.38 -13.10
C GLU A 12 3.28 -4.85 -13.02
N VAL A 13 2.32 -5.75 -12.94
CA VAL A 13 2.55 -7.20 -12.97
C VAL A 13 3.34 -7.61 -14.21
N GLY A 14 4.32 -8.52 -13.99
CA GLY A 14 5.16 -9.05 -15.06
C GLY A 14 6.29 -8.11 -15.50
N ARG A 15 6.34 -6.88 -15.00
CA ARG A 15 7.45 -5.95 -15.23
C ARG A 15 8.42 -5.98 -14.07
N LYS A 16 9.70 -5.85 -14.39
CA LYS A 16 10.74 -5.63 -13.41
C LYS A 16 10.90 -4.13 -13.21
N ASP A 17 10.52 -3.66 -12.03
CA ASP A 17 10.71 -2.25 -11.68
C ASP A 17 12.19 -1.94 -11.46
N ARG A 18 12.54 -0.72 -11.83
CA ARG A 18 13.89 -0.21 -11.66
C ARG A 18 14.04 0.73 -10.49
N ASN A 19 12.91 1.19 -9.94
CA ASN A 19 12.87 2.21 -8.90
C ASN A 19 12.04 1.75 -7.69
N ALA A 20 12.35 2.35 -6.55
CA ALA A 20 11.49 2.44 -5.40
C ALA A 20 11.02 3.90 -5.26
N TYR A 21 9.91 4.14 -4.57
CA TYR A 21 9.20 5.41 -4.60
C TYR A 21 8.85 5.90 -3.20
N PHE A 22 8.95 7.22 -2.99
CA PHE A 22 8.47 7.90 -1.80
C PHE A 22 7.30 8.79 -2.19
N ILE A 23 6.23 8.76 -1.40
CA ILE A 23 5.06 9.59 -1.61
C ILE A 23 5.23 10.87 -0.80
N GLU A 24 5.48 11.98 -1.47
CA GLU A 24 5.52 13.32 -0.87
C GLU A 24 4.10 13.84 -0.66
N LYS A 25 3.24 13.64 -1.68
CA LYS A 25 1.83 14.01 -1.66
C LYS A 25 1.05 13.00 -2.48
N GLY A 26 -0.09 12.57 -1.97
CA GLY A 26 -0.98 11.66 -2.67
C GLY A 26 -1.19 10.34 -1.97
N CYS A 27 -1.83 9.42 -2.65
CA CYS A 27 -2.17 8.09 -2.16
C CYS A 27 -1.98 7.06 -3.25
N SER A 28 -1.39 5.91 -2.92
CA SER A 28 -1.33 4.76 -3.81
C SER A 28 -2.02 3.54 -3.21
N ARG A 29 -2.40 2.63 -4.10
CA ARG A 29 -2.97 1.34 -3.79
C ARG A 29 -2.12 0.24 -4.39
N THR A 30 -1.73 -0.73 -3.57
CA THR A 30 -1.13 -1.98 -4.03
C THR A 30 -2.21 -3.05 -4.08
N TYR A 31 -2.34 -3.76 -5.20
CA TYR A 31 -3.31 -4.82 -5.36
C TYR A 31 -2.79 -5.97 -6.23
N LEU A 32 -3.43 -7.11 -6.09
CA LEU A 32 -3.19 -8.35 -6.80
C LEU A 32 -4.40 -8.69 -7.66
N LEU A 33 -4.18 -9.42 -8.76
CA LEU A 33 -5.25 -10.08 -9.50
C LEU A 33 -5.35 -11.54 -9.05
N ILE A 34 -6.43 -11.89 -8.39
CA ILE A 34 -6.74 -13.27 -7.95
C ILE A 34 -8.05 -13.69 -8.62
N ASP A 35 -7.98 -14.71 -9.47
CA ASP A 35 -9.12 -15.19 -10.27
C ASP A 35 -9.84 -14.04 -11.03
N GLY A 36 -9.05 -13.14 -11.61
CA GLY A 36 -9.54 -11.98 -12.36
C GLY A 36 -10.14 -10.84 -11.50
N LYS A 37 -10.07 -10.95 -10.17
CA LYS A 37 -10.55 -9.92 -9.25
C LYS A 37 -9.39 -9.16 -8.62
N GLU A 38 -9.56 -7.85 -8.49
CA GLU A 38 -8.59 -7.01 -7.78
C GLU A 38 -8.72 -7.19 -6.27
N VAL A 39 -7.65 -7.62 -5.63
CA VAL A 39 -7.56 -7.76 -4.18
C VAL A 39 -6.58 -6.74 -3.64
N THR A 40 -7.10 -5.72 -2.97
CA THR A 40 -6.28 -4.67 -2.35
C THR A 40 -5.47 -5.25 -1.19
N ASN A 41 -4.16 -5.09 -1.28
CA ASN A 41 -3.22 -5.57 -0.28
C ASN A 41 -2.73 -4.44 0.64
N TRP A 42 -2.54 -3.23 0.09
CA TRP A 42 -1.96 -2.11 0.82
C TRP A 42 -2.42 -0.76 0.29
N PHE A 43 -2.39 0.25 1.18
CA PHE A 43 -2.45 1.66 0.81
C PHE A 43 -1.18 2.33 1.34
N SER A 44 -0.54 3.14 0.51
CA SER A 44 0.56 4.01 0.91
C SER A 44 0.15 5.46 0.79
N LEU A 45 0.51 6.26 1.77
CA LEU A 45 0.16 7.67 1.92
C LEU A 45 1.41 8.53 1.94
N GLU A 46 1.24 9.82 2.22
CA GLU A 46 2.34 10.76 2.42
C GLU A 46 3.34 10.26 3.47
N GLY A 47 4.61 10.28 3.12
CA GLY A 47 5.72 9.77 3.95
C GLY A 47 6.00 8.28 3.79
N ASP A 48 5.12 7.54 3.10
CA ASP A 48 5.33 6.12 2.87
C ASP A 48 6.31 5.85 1.73
N PHE A 49 6.98 4.71 1.85
CA PHE A 49 7.86 4.12 0.85
C PHE A 49 7.12 2.97 0.14
N THR A 50 7.02 3.01 -1.18
CA THR A 50 6.32 2.00 -1.98
C THR A 50 7.21 1.46 -3.10
N PHE A 51 7.09 0.17 -3.39
CA PHE A 51 7.94 -0.54 -4.34
C PHE A 51 7.32 -1.89 -4.73
N SER A 52 7.83 -2.50 -5.79
CA SER A 52 7.58 -3.92 -6.07
C SER A 52 8.51 -4.79 -5.22
N SER A 53 7.93 -5.64 -4.38
CA SER A 53 8.67 -6.51 -3.47
C SER A 53 9.65 -7.43 -4.22
N ASN A 54 9.19 -8.07 -5.28
CA ASN A 54 10.05 -8.95 -6.10
C ASN A 54 11.17 -8.18 -6.79
N SER A 55 10.88 -6.97 -7.28
CA SER A 55 11.90 -6.17 -7.95
C SER A 55 12.96 -5.67 -6.98
N LEU A 56 12.56 -5.25 -5.77
CA LEU A 56 13.50 -4.75 -4.76
C LEU A 56 14.37 -5.86 -4.18
N TYR A 57 13.77 -6.99 -3.76
CA TYR A 57 14.49 -8.02 -3.01
C TYR A 57 15.12 -9.09 -3.89
N HIS A 58 14.45 -9.47 -4.99
CA HIS A 58 14.87 -10.59 -5.85
C HIS A 58 15.28 -10.18 -7.24
N GLN A 59 15.10 -8.91 -7.61
CA GLN A 59 15.39 -8.40 -8.96
C GLN A 59 14.63 -9.15 -10.07
N THR A 60 13.44 -9.67 -9.74
CA THR A 60 12.53 -10.39 -10.65
C THR A 60 11.27 -9.55 -10.92
N PRO A 61 10.47 -9.87 -11.96
CA PRO A 61 9.20 -9.22 -12.22
C PRO A 61 8.24 -9.28 -11.03
N GLY A 62 7.51 -8.18 -10.81
CA GLY A 62 6.49 -8.07 -9.77
C GLY A 62 5.25 -8.89 -10.06
N PHE A 63 4.50 -9.25 -9.01
CA PHE A 63 3.20 -9.91 -9.08
C PHE A 63 2.04 -8.98 -8.66
N GLU A 64 2.34 -7.72 -8.43
CA GLU A 64 1.44 -6.70 -7.89
C GLU A 64 1.38 -5.48 -8.79
N TYR A 65 0.27 -4.75 -8.71
CA TYR A 65 0.12 -3.41 -9.25
C TYR A 65 0.25 -2.40 -8.12
N VAL A 66 0.93 -1.28 -8.38
CA VAL A 66 0.90 -0.09 -7.52
C VAL A 66 0.36 1.06 -8.35
N GLU A 67 -0.84 1.51 -8.03
CA GLU A 67 -1.60 2.54 -8.75
C GLU A 67 -1.76 3.78 -7.88
N LEU A 68 -1.55 4.97 -8.44
CA LEU A 68 -1.87 6.24 -7.80
C LEU A 68 -3.37 6.48 -7.82
N LEU A 69 -3.97 6.74 -6.66
CA LEU A 69 -5.41 6.95 -6.53
C LEU A 69 -5.84 8.41 -6.69
N GLU A 70 -4.88 9.31 -6.75
CA GLU A 70 -5.08 10.75 -6.95
C GLU A 70 -3.83 11.36 -7.60
N GLU A 71 -3.89 12.64 -7.99
CA GLU A 71 -2.71 13.38 -8.44
C GLU A 71 -1.68 13.43 -7.32
N SER A 72 -0.45 12.99 -7.62
CA SER A 72 0.56 12.70 -6.60
C SER A 72 1.92 13.30 -6.95
N VAL A 73 2.67 13.67 -5.93
CA VAL A 73 4.08 14.07 -6.02
C VAL A 73 4.93 12.93 -5.45
N ILE A 74 5.80 12.38 -6.30
CA ILE A 74 6.56 11.16 -6.02
C ILE A 74 8.06 11.44 -6.18
N TYR A 75 8.87 10.99 -5.24
CA TYR A 75 10.31 10.84 -5.42
C TYR A 75 10.62 9.40 -5.79
N SER A 76 11.52 9.20 -6.74
CA SER A 76 12.00 7.88 -7.14
C SER A 76 13.48 7.73 -6.88
N ILE A 77 13.89 6.54 -6.47
CA ILE A 77 15.30 6.14 -6.35
C ILE A 77 15.52 4.84 -7.12
N PRO A 78 16.55 4.76 -7.98
CA PRO A 78 16.91 3.50 -8.62
C PRO A 78 17.25 2.43 -7.57
N ILE A 79 16.70 1.22 -7.70
CA ILE A 79 16.93 0.10 -6.77
C ILE A 79 18.43 -0.18 -6.57
N PRO A 80 19.29 -0.20 -7.60
CA PRO A 80 20.73 -0.40 -7.40
C PRO A 80 21.38 0.72 -6.58
N ALA A 81 20.91 1.97 -6.71
CA ALA A 81 21.42 3.09 -5.92
C ALA A 81 20.97 2.98 -4.44
N LEU A 82 19.73 2.57 -4.21
CA LEU A 82 19.24 2.32 -2.85
C LEU A 82 20.01 1.20 -2.17
N ASN A 83 20.26 0.08 -2.87
CA ASN A 83 21.05 -1.03 -2.33
C ASN A 83 22.48 -0.60 -1.99
N ARG A 84 23.11 0.20 -2.85
CA ARG A 84 24.44 0.76 -2.54
C ARG A 84 24.42 1.65 -1.30
N LEU A 85 23.37 2.45 -1.11
CA LEU A 85 23.21 3.25 0.10
C LEU A 85 23.08 2.39 1.36
N TYR A 86 22.36 1.28 1.28
CA TYR A 86 22.25 0.33 2.40
C TYR A 86 23.61 -0.31 2.75
N GLU A 87 24.47 -0.53 1.76
CA GLU A 87 25.81 -1.11 1.98
C GLU A 87 26.84 -0.09 2.52
N THR A 88 26.69 1.18 2.18
CA THR A 88 27.71 2.20 2.40
C THR A 88 27.37 3.24 3.46
N ASN A 89 26.09 3.32 3.88
CA ASN A 89 25.62 4.31 4.83
C ASN A 89 24.78 3.65 5.94
N ILE A 90 25.34 3.62 7.14
CA ILE A 90 24.70 2.98 8.31
C ILE A 90 23.39 3.64 8.72
N GLU A 91 23.23 4.95 8.53
CA GLU A 91 21.99 5.66 8.86
C GLU A 91 20.86 5.26 7.90
N ILE A 92 21.18 5.18 6.61
CA ILE A 92 20.22 4.71 5.59
C ILE A 92 19.88 3.23 5.80
N ALA A 93 20.86 2.39 6.14
CA ALA A 93 20.63 0.99 6.46
C ALA A 93 19.71 0.83 7.69
N ASN A 94 19.94 1.61 8.75
CA ASN A 94 19.10 1.61 9.93
C ASN A 94 17.70 2.15 9.66
N TRP A 95 17.58 3.22 8.88
CA TRP A 95 16.29 3.73 8.43
C TRP A 95 15.52 2.64 7.68
N GLY A 96 16.15 1.99 6.70
CA GLY A 96 15.54 0.89 5.95
C GLY A 96 15.08 -0.26 6.86
N ARG A 97 15.92 -0.68 7.80
CA ARG A 97 15.59 -1.70 8.80
C ARG A 97 14.34 -1.33 9.61
N VAL A 98 14.24 -0.10 10.09
CA VAL A 98 13.09 0.39 10.88
C VAL A 98 11.82 0.36 10.03
N ILE A 99 11.85 0.92 8.83
CA ILE A 99 10.69 0.92 7.92
C ILE A 99 10.20 -0.51 7.63
N HIS A 100 11.12 -1.43 7.33
CA HIS A 100 10.74 -2.82 7.07
C HIS A 100 10.15 -3.52 8.30
N GLN A 101 10.66 -3.22 9.51
CA GLN A 101 10.10 -3.74 10.76
C GLN A 101 8.66 -3.23 10.99
N GLU A 102 8.42 -1.94 10.78
CA GLU A 102 7.08 -1.34 10.92
C GLU A 102 6.09 -1.94 9.92
N VAL A 103 6.50 -2.08 8.65
CA VAL A 103 5.68 -2.72 7.62
C VAL A 103 5.36 -4.16 7.99
N LEU A 104 6.36 -4.95 8.44
CA LEU A 104 6.17 -6.33 8.86
C LEU A 104 5.17 -6.44 10.03
N LEU A 105 5.33 -5.60 11.06
CA LEU A 105 4.41 -5.58 12.21
C LEU A 105 2.98 -5.21 11.79
N ARG A 106 2.83 -4.22 10.92
CA ARG A 106 1.53 -3.82 10.37
C ARG A 106 0.89 -4.95 9.55
N MET A 107 1.66 -5.64 8.71
CA MET A 107 1.17 -6.79 7.95
C MET A 107 0.72 -7.94 8.86
N GLN A 108 1.48 -8.23 9.93
CA GLN A 108 1.08 -9.24 10.92
C GLN A 108 -0.21 -8.84 11.65
N THR A 109 -0.32 -7.58 12.07
CA THR A 109 -1.54 -7.06 12.69
C THR A 109 -2.75 -7.24 11.79
N LEU A 110 -2.66 -6.83 10.53
CA LEU A 110 -3.73 -7.01 9.55
C LEU A 110 -4.12 -8.47 9.35
N ARG A 111 -3.14 -9.38 9.34
CA ARG A 111 -3.41 -10.82 9.26
C ARG A 111 -4.17 -11.31 10.48
N ILE A 112 -3.74 -10.94 11.68
CA ILE A 112 -4.40 -11.31 12.94
C ILE A 112 -5.83 -10.75 12.96
N GLU A 113 -6.02 -9.50 12.59
CA GLU A 113 -7.34 -8.87 12.53
C GLU A 113 -8.29 -9.59 11.57
N ARG A 114 -7.79 -10.01 10.40
CA ARG A 114 -8.60 -10.79 9.44
C ARG A 114 -9.01 -12.15 9.99
N LEU A 115 -8.21 -12.76 10.87
CA LEU A 115 -8.46 -14.07 11.46
C LEU A 115 -9.31 -14.02 12.73
N SER A 116 -9.28 -12.93 13.48
CA SER A 116 -9.85 -12.86 14.83
C SER A 116 -11.00 -11.87 14.99
N LEU A 117 -11.09 -10.86 14.13
CA LEU A 117 -12.08 -9.80 14.27
C LEU A 117 -13.28 -9.98 13.31
N THR A 118 -14.44 -9.52 13.74
CA THR A 118 -15.62 -9.37 12.89
C THR A 118 -15.39 -8.31 11.81
N ALA A 119 -16.20 -8.32 10.77
CA ALA A 119 -16.15 -7.32 9.70
C ALA A 119 -16.34 -5.89 10.25
N LYS A 120 -17.24 -5.72 11.23
CA LYS A 120 -17.51 -4.45 11.88
C LYS A 120 -16.28 -3.93 12.64
N GLU A 121 -15.67 -4.77 13.47
CA GLU A 121 -14.47 -4.40 14.24
C GLU A 121 -13.28 -4.06 13.33
N ARG A 122 -13.09 -4.80 12.22
CA ARG A 122 -12.05 -4.45 11.23
C ARG A 122 -12.30 -3.08 10.61
N TYR A 123 -13.54 -2.77 10.27
CA TYR A 123 -13.88 -1.47 9.72
C TYR A 123 -13.70 -0.34 10.74
N GLU A 124 -14.13 -0.51 11.97
CA GLU A 124 -13.95 0.48 13.06
C GLU A 124 -12.47 0.77 13.31
N ARG A 125 -11.61 -0.26 13.35
CA ARG A 125 -10.16 -0.09 13.47
C ARG A 125 -9.56 0.63 12.25
N PHE A 126 -10.01 0.29 11.06
CA PHE A 126 -9.53 0.93 9.84
C PHE A 126 -9.81 2.43 9.83
N ILE A 127 -11.04 2.87 10.16
CA ILE A 127 -11.40 4.29 10.18
C ILE A 127 -10.68 5.06 11.29
N THR A 128 -10.48 4.44 12.44
CA THR A 128 -9.74 5.03 13.57
C THR A 128 -8.25 5.20 13.24
N GLY A 129 -7.65 4.19 12.62
CA GLY A 129 -6.25 4.21 12.25
C GLY A 129 -5.92 5.01 10.99
N ASN A 130 -6.94 5.30 10.14
CA ASN A 130 -6.76 5.99 8.85
C ASN A 130 -7.86 7.04 8.60
N PRO A 131 -8.00 8.06 9.46
CA PRO A 131 -9.16 8.96 9.43
C PRO A 131 -9.30 9.76 8.12
N GLY A 132 -8.19 10.04 7.42
CA GLY A 132 -8.21 10.75 6.14
C GLY A 132 -8.48 9.86 4.92
N LEU A 133 -8.21 8.56 5.02
CA LEU A 133 -8.20 7.66 3.86
C LEU A 133 -9.60 7.37 3.32
N ILE A 134 -10.60 7.31 4.19
CA ILE A 134 -11.98 6.99 3.82
C ILE A 134 -12.61 8.00 2.84
N ASN A 135 -12.14 9.24 2.85
CA ASN A 135 -12.62 10.30 1.96
C ASN A 135 -11.82 10.40 0.66
N ARG A 136 -10.69 9.72 0.57
CA ARG A 136 -9.75 9.77 -0.57
C ARG A 136 -9.85 8.51 -1.46
N VAL A 137 -10.35 7.41 -0.92
CA VAL A 137 -10.29 6.09 -1.54
C VAL A 137 -11.68 5.54 -1.81
N ASN A 138 -11.83 4.87 -2.93
CA ASN A 138 -13.08 4.19 -3.31
C ASN A 138 -13.47 3.13 -2.26
N LEU A 139 -14.75 3.12 -1.89
CA LEU A 139 -15.29 2.19 -0.88
C LEU A 139 -15.06 0.72 -1.25
N GLY A 140 -15.09 0.37 -2.55
CA GLY A 140 -14.78 -0.97 -3.02
C GLY A 140 -13.35 -1.40 -2.74
N PHE A 141 -12.39 -0.48 -2.84
CA PHE A 141 -10.99 -0.75 -2.51
C PHE A 141 -10.79 -0.97 -1.01
N ILE A 142 -11.47 -0.17 -0.18
CA ILE A 142 -11.48 -0.35 1.28
C ILE A 142 -12.12 -1.69 1.66
N ALA A 143 -13.25 -2.04 1.05
CA ALA A 143 -13.90 -3.33 1.29
C ALA A 143 -12.98 -4.50 0.93
N SER A 144 -12.34 -4.44 -0.24
CA SER A 144 -11.35 -5.44 -0.68
C SER A 144 -10.19 -5.55 0.31
N TYR A 145 -9.62 -4.42 0.76
CA TYR A 145 -8.56 -4.37 1.77
C TYR A 145 -8.97 -5.01 3.09
N LEU A 146 -10.23 -4.81 3.52
CA LEU A 146 -10.77 -5.38 4.75
C LEU A 146 -11.26 -6.84 4.59
N GLY A 147 -11.19 -7.41 3.38
CA GLY A 147 -11.61 -8.78 3.11
C GLY A 147 -13.13 -8.97 3.17
N MET A 148 -13.89 -8.00 2.64
CA MET A 148 -15.35 -8.05 2.55
C MET A 148 -15.85 -7.48 1.21
N THR A 149 -17.14 -7.68 0.90
CA THR A 149 -17.75 -7.07 -0.28
C THR A 149 -18.10 -5.60 -0.03
N GLN A 150 -18.16 -4.81 -1.10
CA GLN A 150 -18.57 -3.40 -1.01
C GLN A 150 -20.00 -3.24 -0.45
N GLN A 151 -20.92 -4.16 -0.80
CA GLN A 151 -22.29 -4.17 -0.28
C GLN A 151 -22.31 -4.38 1.23
N HIS A 152 -21.50 -5.33 1.73
CA HIS A 152 -21.37 -5.57 3.17
C HIS A 152 -20.81 -4.34 3.89
N LEU A 153 -19.75 -3.72 3.35
CA LEU A 153 -19.19 -2.50 3.92
C LEU A 153 -20.18 -1.34 3.90
N SER A 154 -20.98 -1.19 2.83
CA SER A 154 -22.03 -0.17 2.75
C SER A 154 -23.11 -0.36 3.82
N ALA A 155 -23.54 -1.60 4.07
CA ALA A 155 -24.49 -1.92 5.13
C ALA A 155 -23.92 -1.57 6.51
N LEU A 156 -22.69 -2.01 6.81
CA LEU A 156 -22.01 -1.66 8.07
C LEU A 156 -21.91 -0.15 8.31
N ARG A 157 -21.65 0.63 7.26
CA ARG A 157 -21.60 2.11 7.37
C ARG A 157 -22.95 2.72 7.69
N ALA A 158 -24.04 2.16 7.18
CA ALA A 158 -25.39 2.63 7.49
C ALA A 158 -25.75 2.40 8.96
N ASP A 159 -25.29 1.27 9.53
CA ASP A 159 -25.53 0.90 10.93
C ASP A 159 -24.67 1.69 11.93
N ILE A 160 -23.50 2.20 11.49
CA ILE A 160 -22.53 2.95 12.32
C ILE A 160 -22.77 4.49 12.19
N ARG A 161 -23.86 4.95 11.60
CA ARG A 161 -24.16 6.38 11.55
C ARG A 161 -24.25 6.96 12.96
N PHE A 162 -23.19 7.70 13.31
CA PHE A 162 -23.12 8.60 14.46
C PHE A 162 -24.02 9.82 14.26
#